data_d8259cf55a2da8b1ee75a57a97ac37bf
#
_entry.id   d8259cf55a2da8b1ee75a57a97ac37bf
#
_cell.length_a   1.000
_cell.length_b   1.000
_cell.length_c   1.000
_cell.angle_alpha   90.00
_cell.angle_beta   90.00
_cell.angle_gamma   90.00
#
_symmetry.space_group_name_H-M   'P 1'
#
loop_
_entity.id
_entity.type
_entity.pdbx_description
1 polymer ?
#
loop_
_entity_poly.entity_id
_entity_poly.type
_entity_poly.pdbx_seq_one_letter_code
_entity_poly.pdbx_strand_id
1 'polypeptide(L)'
;MPSAYPKSILPPSLVAVTGANGFIAQHCIALLLSKGYRVVGTVRSATKAEQVFDLHHKNPNLSVRVVEDITSTASYLSAFGPTGPDAILHLAAPFNYDATDLENELMIPAVKGSTAILTAARQLGSVKRIVHTNSFAGIYDASKGLQPGKIYTAKDWSPLTYEDGVTAPNAAVAYRASKTVAEQVAWKWMNDNPSAQFDLVSLNPAMVFGPWLEGAIPGSPEQLNTSNKIVYGIISAGEEGPIPPTRGPVWVSVEDVALAHLRAIQVPEAGGERYLLAAGVYCNQEIADIARKIAGKYKNKIPRGSPGLREATTHFGVDASETQKGLGIEWQSLEVMMSGLLSQLLEIK
;
A
#
# COMPACT_ATOMS: atom_id res chain seq x y z
N MET A 1 4.79 21.41 -12.34
CA MET A 1 4.75 21.63 -13.81
C MET A 1 4.26 20.34 -14.44
N PRO A 2 3.38 20.32 -15.43
CA PRO A 2 3.06 19.10 -16.14
C PRO A 2 4.35 18.51 -16.70
N SER A 3 4.55 17.21 -16.55
CA SER A 3 5.68 16.48 -17.13
C SER A 3 5.77 16.82 -18.62
N ALA A 4 6.95 17.26 -19.09
CA ALA A 4 7.19 17.49 -20.52
C ALA A 4 7.04 16.18 -21.35
N TYR A 5 6.72 15.06 -20.72
CA TYR A 5 6.66 13.73 -21.33
C TYR A 5 5.44 12.96 -20.83
N PRO A 6 4.23 13.20 -21.37
CA PRO A 6 3.11 12.31 -21.09
C PRO A 6 3.45 10.92 -21.64
N LYS A 7 3.66 9.95 -20.79
CA LYS A 7 4.06 8.61 -21.21
C LYS A 7 3.10 7.57 -20.66
N SER A 8 2.42 6.86 -21.56
CA SER A 8 1.84 5.56 -21.22
C SER A 8 2.93 4.51 -21.25
N ILE A 9 3.08 3.78 -20.15
CA ILE A 9 3.97 2.63 -20.08
C ILE A 9 3.10 1.40 -20.27
N LEU A 10 3.19 0.81 -21.45
CA LEU A 10 2.34 -0.30 -21.87
C LEU A 10 3.14 -1.60 -22.05
N PRO A 11 2.51 -2.79 -21.99
CA PRO A 11 3.20 -4.04 -22.23
C PRO A 11 3.79 -4.07 -23.66
N PRO A 12 4.93 -4.74 -23.84
CA PRO A 12 5.66 -5.58 -22.91
C PRO A 12 6.75 -4.85 -22.09
N SER A 13 6.54 -3.61 -21.67
CA SER A 13 7.51 -2.84 -20.87
C SER A 13 7.97 -3.62 -19.62
N LEU A 14 9.20 -3.33 -19.18
CA LEU A 14 9.74 -3.88 -17.94
C LEU A 14 9.37 -2.97 -16.77
N VAL A 15 8.68 -3.52 -15.77
CA VAL A 15 8.29 -2.82 -14.54
C VAL A 15 9.02 -3.41 -13.35
N ALA A 16 9.72 -2.56 -12.60
CA ALA A 16 10.30 -2.97 -11.32
C ALA A 16 9.25 -2.85 -10.21
N VAL A 17 9.19 -3.84 -9.32
CA VAL A 17 8.34 -3.84 -8.12
C VAL A 17 9.22 -4.08 -6.90
N THR A 18 9.43 -3.03 -6.09
CA THR A 18 10.26 -3.17 -4.89
C THR A 18 9.44 -3.70 -3.71
N GLY A 19 10.07 -4.47 -2.82
CA GLY A 19 9.34 -5.13 -1.73
C GLY A 19 8.37 -6.20 -2.23
N ALA A 20 8.78 -6.97 -3.24
CA ALA A 20 7.97 -7.89 -4.03
C ALA A 20 7.25 -8.99 -3.21
N ASN A 21 7.73 -9.30 -2.00
CA ASN A 21 7.07 -10.23 -1.08
C ASN A 21 5.97 -9.60 -0.22
N GLY A 22 5.74 -8.30 -0.34
CA GLY A 22 4.69 -7.59 0.40
C GLY A 22 3.28 -7.88 -0.12
N PHE A 23 2.28 -7.77 0.74
CA PHE A 23 0.87 -8.06 0.43
C PHE A 23 0.37 -7.32 -0.82
N ILE A 24 0.54 -6.00 -0.89
CA ILE A 24 0.14 -5.20 -2.06
C ILE A 24 1.02 -5.53 -3.28
N ALA A 25 2.33 -5.70 -3.08
CA ALA A 25 3.27 -5.93 -4.17
C ALA A 25 2.98 -7.23 -4.94
N GLN A 26 2.57 -8.29 -4.25
CA GLN A 26 2.19 -9.57 -4.87
C GLN A 26 0.99 -9.40 -5.80
N HIS A 27 -0.03 -8.63 -5.40
CA HIS A 27 -1.18 -8.31 -6.26
C HIS A 27 -0.76 -7.45 -7.47
N CYS A 28 0.13 -6.47 -7.27
CA CYS A 28 0.68 -5.69 -8.38
C CYS A 28 1.43 -6.58 -9.38
N ILE A 29 2.27 -7.50 -8.91
CA ILE A 29 3.02 -8.43 -9.77
C ILE A 29 2.05 -9.33 -10.54
N ALA A 30 1.08 -9.95 -9.87
CA ALA A 30 0.09 -10.82 -10.51
C ALA A 30 -0.66 -10.08 -11.62
N LEU A 31 -1.12 -8.85 -11.32
CA LEU A 31 -1.84 -8.01 -12.28
C LEU A 31 -0.95 -7.61 -13.46
N LEU A 32 0.28 -7.16 -13.22
CA LEU A 32 1.22 -6.79 -14.29
C LEU A 32 1.49 -7.97 -15.23
N LEU A 33 1.80 -9.15 -14.67
CA LEU A 33 2.04 -10.36 -15.45
C LEU A 33 0.82 -10.76 -16.28
N SER A 34 -0.39 -10.70 -15.71
CA SER A 34 -1.64 -11.00 -16.42
C SER A 34 -1.93 -10.03 -17.57
N LYS A 35 -1.38 -8.81 -17.52
CA LYS A 35 -1.49 -7.80 -18.58
C LYS A 35 -0.32 -7.83 -19.58
N GLY A 36 0.59 -8.79 -19.47
CA GLY A 36 1.69 -8.99 -20.42
C GLY A 36 2.92 -8.11 -20.20
N TYR A 37 3.07 -7.51 -19.01
CA TYR A 37 4.31 -6.82 -18.64
C TYR A 37 5.41 -7.82 -18.27
N ARG A 38 6.65 -7.42 -18.43
CA ARG A 38 7.79 -8.06 -17.80
C ARG A 38 8.03 -7.42 -16.44
N VAL A 39 8.35 -8.21 -15.42
CA VAL A 39 8.50 -7.74 -14.05
C VAL A 39 9.86 -8.11 -13.48
N VAL A 40 10.51 -7.17 -12.81
CA VAL A 40 11.64 -7.43 -11.92
C VAL A 40 11.24 -7.07 -10.50
N GLY A 41 11.01 -8.09 -9.67
CA GLY A 41 10.74 -7.94 -8.24
C GLY A 41 12.04 -7.77 -7.45
N THR A 42 12.03 -6.97 -6.37
CA THR A 42 13.15 -6.95 -5.42
C THR A 42 12.71 -7.35 -4.03
N VAL A 43 13.55 -8.14 -3.36
CA VAL A 43 13.32 -8.65 -1.99
C VAL A 43 14.62 -8.60 -1.20
N ARG A 44 14.53 -8.78 0.13
CA ARG A 44 15.69 -8.64 1.03
C ARG A 44 16.60 -9.88 1.08
N SER A 45 16.15 -11.05 0.62
CA SER A 45 16.92 -12.29 0.70
C SER A 45 16.60 -13.26 -0.44
N ALA A 46 17.53 -14.17 -0.73
CA ALA A 46 17.36 -15.21 -1.75
C ALA A 46 16.14 -16.12 -1.47
N THR A 47 15.94 -16.52 -0.21
CA THR A 47 14.76 -17.32 0.17
C THR A 47 13.45 -16.63 -0.18
N LYS A 48 13.36 -15.31 0.07
CA LYS A 48 12.18 -14.54 -0.34
C LYS A 48 12.04 -14.41 -1.84
N ALA A 49 13.16 -14.39 -2.57
CA ALA A 49 13.13 -14.36 -4.03
C ALA A 49 12.53 -15.65 -4.60
N GLU A 50 12.93 -16.81 -4.07
CA GLU A 50 12.37 -18.12 -4.45
C GLU A 50 10.86 -18.17 -4.13
N GLN A 51 10.46 -17.77 -2.92
CA GLN A 51 9.05 -17.74 -2.52
C GLN A 51 8.18 -16.89 -3.46
N VAL A 52 8.63 -15.69 -3.82
CA VAL A 52 7.92 -14.82 -4.77
C VAL A 52 7.86 -15.46 -6.15
N PHE A 53 8.94 -16.03 -6.63
CA PHE A 53 8.99 -16.67 -7.93
C PHE A 53 8.08 -17.90 -8.02
N ASP A 54 8.05 -18.73 -6.97
CA ASP A 54 7.17 -19.89 -6.86
C ASP A 54 5.69 -19.49 -6.77
N LEU A 55 5.36 -18.46 -5.97
CA LEU A 55 4.00 -17.94 -5.85
C LEU A 55 3.41 -17.51 -7.20
N HIS A 56 4.23 -16.96 -8.07
CA HIS A 56 3.83 -16.56 -9.42
C HIS A 56 4.10 -17.64 -10.47
N HIS A 57 4.10 -18.92 -10.05
CA HIS A 57 4.21 -20.12 -10.91
C HIS A 57 5.43 -20.11 -11.83
N LYS A 58 6.56 -19.56 -11.35
CA LYS A 58 7.80 -19.44 -12.12
C LYS A 58 7.59 -18.78 -13.49
N ASN A 59 6.74 -17.76 -13.53
CA ASN A 59 6.37 -17.07 -14.75
C ASN A 59 7.63 -16.56 -15.48
N PRO A 60 7.83 -16.86 -16.78
CA PRO A 60 9.04 -16.48 -17.52
C PRO A 60 9.23 -14.97 -17.68
N ASN A 61 8.16 -14.18 -17.51
CA ASN A 61 8.20 -12.72 -17.52
C ASN A 61 8.52 -12.12 -16.14
N LEU A 62 8.73 -12.93 -15.09
CA LEU A 62 9.14 -12.50 -13.77
C LEU A 62 10.58 -12.87 -13.51
N SER A 63 11.36 -11.91 -13.04
CA SER A 63 12.63 -12.15 -12.37
C SER A 63 12.61 -11.54 -10.97
N VAL A 64 13.28 -12.16 -10.00
CA VAL A 64 13.36 -11.60 -8.64
C VAL A 64 14.83 -11.45 -8.26
N ARG A 65 15.17 -10.30 -7.70
CA ARG A 65 16.53 -9.91 -7.34
C ARG A 65 16.61 -9.55 -5.87
N VAL A 66 17.81 -9.68 -5.29
CA VAL A 66 18.04 -9.33 -3.89
C VAL A 66 18.51 -7.87 -3.81
N VAL A 67 17.84 -7.11 -2.95
CA VAL A 67 18.22 -5.77 -2.48
C VAL A 67 18.16 -5.82 -0.97
N GLU A 68 19.30 -6.10 -0.33
CA GLU A 68 19.38 -6.26 1.14
C GLU A 68 19.11 -4.96 1.87
N ASP A 69 19.63 -3.85 1.33
CA ASP A 69 19.49 -2.50 1.88
C ASP A 69 18.75 -1.59 0.91
N ILE A 70 17.52 -1.22 1.26
CA ILE A 70 16.69 -0.30 0.47
C ILE A 70 17.23 1.14 0.43
N THR A 71 18.18 1.49 1.31
CA THR A 71 18.81 2.81 1.35
C THR A 71 20.00 2.92 0.38
N SER A 72 20.41 1.80 -0.24
CA SER A 72 21.54 1.72 -1.14
C SER A 72 21.14 1.89 -2.60
N THR A 73 21.51 3.02 -3.20
CA THR A 73 21.39 3.26 -4.64
C THR A 73 22.12 2.19 -5.45
N ALA A 74 23.32 1.78 -5.02
CA ALA A 74 24.13 0.77 -5.72
C ALA A 74 23.44 -0.60 -5.76
N SER A 75 22.71 -0.97 -4.68
CA SER A 75 21.96 -2.22 -4.63
C SER A 75 20.83 -2.23 -5.68
N TYR A 76 20.12 -1.13 -5.87
CA TYR A 76 19.10 -1.02 -6.91
C TYR A 76 19.70 -1.05 -8.32
N LEU A 77 20.82 -0.35 -8.56
CA LEU A 77 21.50 -0.36 -9.85
C LEU A 77 21.94 -1.79 -10.22
N SER A 78 22.52 -2.52 -9.26
CA SER A 78 22.90 -3.93 -9.45
C SER A 78 21.68 -4.82 -9.75
N ALA A 79 20.59 -4.65 -9.00
CA ALA A 79 19.38 -5.46 -9.16
C ALA A 79 18.68 -5.25 -10.51
N PHE A 80 18.64 -4.01 -10.99
CA PHE A 80 17.94 -3.66 -12.23
C PHE A 80 18.81 -3.85 -13.48
N GLY A 81 20.12 -3.90 -13.32
CA GLY A 81 21.07 -4.07 -14.42
C GLY A 81 21.17 -2.85 -15.35
N PRO A 82 22.02 -2.91 -16.36
CA PRO A 82 22.38 -1.74 -17.17
C PRO A 82 21.26 -1.24 -18.08
N THR A 83 20.30 -2.08 -18.44
CA THR A 83 19.16 -1.67 -19.27
C THR A 83 18.04 -1.04 -18.46
N GLY A 84 17.99 -1.31 -17.16
CA GLY A 84 16.99 -0.80 -16.23
C GLY A 84 15.53 -1.06 -16.62
N PRO A 85 14.57 -0.78 -15.72
CA PRO A 85 13.13 -0.85 -16.01
C PRO A 85 12.62 0.42 -16.69
N ASP A 86 11.46 0.30 -17.36
CA ASP A 86 10.70 1.45 -17.92
C ASP A 86 9.93 2.20 -16.82
N ALA A 87 9.45 1.49 -15.79
CA ALA A 87 8.76 2.05 -14.64
C ALA A 87 9.17 1.35 -13.35
N ILE A 88 9.00 2.04 -12.22
CA ILE A 88 9.23 1.48 -10.89
C ILE A 88 7.97 1.68 -10.04
N LEU A 89 7.42 0.58 -9.54
CA LEU A 89 6.46 0.59 -8.43
C LEU A 89 7.26 0.44 -7.14
N HIS A 90 7.41 1.53 -6.39
CA HIS A 90 8.20 1.54 -5.16
C HIS A 90 7.32 1.29 -3.95
N LEU A 91 7.22 0.00 -3.55
CA LEU A 91 6.45 -0.46 -2.41
C LEU A 91 7.33 -0.83 -1.21
N ALA A 92 8.64 -0.96 -1.41
CA ALA A 92 9.56 -1.24 -0.32
C ALA A 92 9.62 -0.05 0.65
N ALA A 93 9.17 -0.27 1.87
CA ALA A 93 9.24 0.71 2.94
C ALA A 93 9.38 -0.03 4.29
N PRO A 94 10.00 0.57 5.31
CA PRO A 94 10.01 0.00 6.62
C PRO A 94 8.58 -0.02 7.18
N PHE A 95 8.21 -1.15 7.77
CA PHE A 95 6.95 -1.31 8.47
C PHE A 95 7.19 -2.22 9.68
N ASN A 96 7.33 -1.62 10.86
CA ASN A 96 7.55 -2.34 12.11
C ASN A 96 6.89 -1.57 13.26
N TYR A 97 5.76 -2.08 13.77
CA TYR A 97 5.10 -1.49 14.94
C TYR A 97 5.75 -1.89 16.28
N ASP A 98 6.67 -2.86 16.24
CA ASP A 98 7.43 -3.29 17.40
C ASP A 98 8.83 -2.65 17.42
N ALA A 99 9.08 -1.65 16.59
CA ALA A 99 10.34 -0.92 16.52
C ALA A 99 10.65 -0.26 17.87
N THR A 100 11.88 -0.45 18.32
CA THR A 100 12.42 0.15 19.56
C THR A 100 13.37 1.29 19.27
N ASP A 101 14.08 1.26 18.16
CA ASP A 101 14.90 2.35 17.63
C ASP A 101 14.16 3.01 16.46
N LEU A 102 13.29 3.96 16.79
CA LEU A 102 12.38 4.58 15.81
C LEU A 102 13.13 5.29 14.68
N GLU A 103 14.27 5.87 14.97
CA GLU A 103 15.07 6.55 13.98
C GLU A 103 15.71 5.56 12.98
N ASN A 104 16.44 4.56 13.49
CA ASN A 104 17.17 3.63 12.64
C ASN A 104 16.28 2.58 11.97
N GLU A 105 15.16 2.19 12.59
CA GLU A 105 14.27 1.17 12.06
C GLU A 105 13.17 1.72 11.15
N LEU A 106 12.74 2.99 11.33
CA LEU A 106 11.62 3.57 10.59
C LEU A 106 12.01 4.84 9.82
N MET A 107 12.54 5.89 10.50
CA MET A 107 12.71 7.20 9.88
C MET A 107 13.82 7.20 8.82
N ILE A 108 15.01 6.77 9.16
CA ILE A 108 16.15 6.73 8.24
C ILE A 108 15.86 5.85 7.02
N PRO A 109 15.39 4.59 7.16
CA PRO A 109 15.10 3.75 6.00
C PRO A 109 13.98 4.30 5.11
N ALA A 110 12.97 4.96 5.67
CA ALA A 110 11.89 5.57 4.88
C ALA A 110 12.40 6.73 4.01
N VAL A 111 13.15 7.65 4.61
CA VAL A 111 13.70 8.83 3.93
C VAL A 111 14.79 8.44 2.93
N LYS A 112 15.79 7.67 3.38
CA LYS A 112 16.91 7.27 2.51
C LYS A 112 16.46 6.29 1.43
N GLY A 113 15.51 5.38 1.70
CA GLY A 113 14.95 4.47 0.71
C GLY A 113 14.27 5.20 -0.44
N SER A 114 13.45 6.22 -0.11
CA SER A 114 12.81 7.06 -1.13
C SER A 114 13.83 7.82 -1.98
N THR A 115 14.89 8.37 -1.40
CA THR A 115 15.92 9.08 -2.18
C THR A 115 16.82 8.12 -2.97
N ALA A 116 17.11 6.94 -2.45
CA ALA A 116 17.95 5.95 -3.11
C ALA A 116 17.34 5.44 -4.42
N ILE A 117 16.04 5.14 -4.42
CA ILE A 117 15.34 4.65 -5.63
C ILE A 117 15.24 5.74 -6.70
N LEU A 118 14.98 7.00 -6.32
CA LEU A 118 14.94 8.14 -7.22
C LEU A 118 16.32 8.39 -7.85
N THR A 119 17.37 8.31 -7.04
CA THR A 119 18.76 8.47 -7.50
C THR A 119 19.16 7.32 -8.43
N ALA A 120 18.79 6.09 -8.12
CA ALA A 120 19.03 4.94 -8.99
C ALA A 120 18.32 5.09 -10.34
N ALA A 121 17.05 5.49 -10.33
CA ALA A 121 16.28 5.73 -11.55
C ALA A 121 16.92 6.80 -12.46
N ARG A 122 17.44 7.89 -11.86
CA ARG A 122 18.15 8.93 -12.61
C ARG A 122 19.44 8.40 -13.25
N GLN A 123 20.20 7.57 -12.53
CA GLN A 123 21.46 7.00 -13.05
C GLN A 123 21.22 5.98 -14.15
N LEU A 124 20.13 5.18 -14.06
CA LEU A 124 19.76 4.22 -15.10
C LEU A 124 19.33 4.90 -16.42
N GLY A 125 18.68 6.04 -16.36
CA GLY A 125 18.22 6.79 -17.53
C GLY A 125 17.09 6.12 -18.34
N SER A 126 16.73 4.87 -18.07
CA SER A 126 15.66 4.12 -18.76
C SER A 126 14.27 4.40 -18.17
N VAL A 127 14.22 4.74 -16.88
CA VAL A 127 12.97 4.93 -16.13
C VAL A 127 12.21 6.13 -16.66
N LYS A 128 10.93 5.95 -16.91
CA LYS A 128 10.00 6.98 -17.39
C LYS A 128 9.05 7.47 -16.30
N ARG A 129 8.76 6.62 -15.33
CA ARG A 129 7.85 6.92 -14.21
C ARG A 129 8.19 6.10 -12.97
N ILE A 130 8.10 6.75 -11.81
CA ILE A 130 8.12 6.09 -10.50
C ILE A 130 6.76 6.26 -9.84
N VAL A 131 6.15 5.16 -9.42
CA VAL A 131 4.94 5.16 -8.58
C VAL A 131 5.38 4.86 -7.16
N HIS A 132 5.33 5.86 -6.31
CA HIS A 132 5.74 5.78 -4.90
C HIS A 132 4.53 5.42 -4.04
N THR A 133 4.57 4.26 -3.40
CA THR A 133 3.52 3.81 -2.49
C THR A 133 3.76 4.38 -1.11
N ASN A 134 2.96 5.37 -0.77
CA ASN A 134 2.96 5.99 0.55
C ASN A 134 1.82 5.43 1.43
N SER A 135 1.04 6.27 2.10
CA SER A 135 -0.07 5.85 2.98
C SER A 135 -0.99 7.04 3.30
N PHE A 136 -2.26 6.76 3.56
CA PHE A 136 -3.18 7.71 4.20
C PHE A 136 -2.62 8.27 5.53
N ALA A 137 -1.70 7.54 6.16
CA ALA A 137 -0.95 8.01 7.33
C ALA A 137 -0.17 9.32 7.09
N GLY A 138 0.24 9.59 5.84
CA GLY A 138 0.85 10.86 5.43
C GLY A 138 -0.15 11.96 5.07
N ILE A 139 -1.46 11.69 5.15
CA ILE A 139 -2.53 12.62 4.82
C ILE A 139 -3.20 13.17 6.07
N TYR A 140 -3.64 12.30 7.00
CA TYR A 140 -4.51 12.72 8.09
C TYR A 140 -3.75 13.16 9.34
N ASP A 141 -4.33 14.12 10.06
CA ASP A 141 -3.83 14.59 11.35
C ASP A 141 -4.44 13.78 12.50
N ALA A 142 -3.73 12.74 12.92
CA ALA A 142 -4.19 11.87 14.00
C ALA A 142 -4.25 12.54 15.36
N SER A 143 -3.55 13.67 15.57
CA SER A 143 -3.54 14.41 16.84
C SER A 143 -4.91 15.04 17.16
N LYS A 144 -5.70 15.28 16.12
CA LYS A 144 -7.04 15.89 16.25
C LYS A 144 -8.16 14.87 16.48
N GLY A 145 -7.83 13.59 16.66
CA GLY A 145 -8.80 12.55 16.90
C GLY A 145 -9.73 12.27 15.71
N LEU A 146 -10.98 11.97 15.99
CA LEU A 146 -11.93 11.50 14.98
C LEU A 146 -12.49 12.60 14.05
N GLN A 147 -12.45 13.85 14.42
CA GLN A 147 -12.84 15.02 13.61
C GLN A 147 -14.14 14.84 12.80
N PRO A 148 -15.30 14.69 13.43
CA PRO A 148 -16.58 14.57 12.71
C PRO A 148 -16.77 15.73 11.73
N GLY A 149 -17.17 15.41 10.49
CA GLY A 149 -17.42 16.40 9.44
C GLY A 149 -16.19 16.86 8.65
N LYS A 150 -14.95 16.56 9.08
CA LYS A 150 -13.75 16.74 8.23
C LYS A 150 -13.78 15.73 7.08
N ILE A 151 -13.51 16.20 5.87
CA ILE A 151 -13.28 15.34 4.69
C ILE A 151 -11.81 15.49 4.28
N TYR A 152 -11.08 14.39 4.32
CA TYR A 152 -9.69 14.32 3.85
C TYR A 152 -9.64 13.99 2.36
N THR A 153 -8.71 14.61 1.66
CA THR A 153 -8.45 14.46 0.23
C THR A 153 -6.97 14.18 -0.02
N ALA A 154 -6.59 13.95 -1.27
CA ALA A 154 -5.19 13.85 -1.65
C ALA A 154 -4.39 15.16 -1.41
N LYS A 155 -5.05 16.30 -1.19
CA LYS A 155 -4.39 17.62 -0.96
C LYS A 155 -3.98 17.85 0.49
N ASP A 156 -4.56 17.08 1.42
CA ASP A 156 -4.23 17.19 2.84
C ASP A 156 -2.88 16.52 3.14
N TRP A 157 -2.20 17.02 4.17
CA TRP A 157 -0.94 16.49 4.67
C TRP A 157 -0.99 16.30 6.18
N SER A 158 -0.44 15.20 6.65
CA SER A 158 -0.15 15.03 8.07
C SER A 158 0.86 16.09 8.52
N PRO A 159 0.68 16.73 9.69
CA PRO A 159 1.60 17.77 10.17
C PRO A 159 2.90 17.21 10.75
N LEU A 160 3.06 15.89 10.85
CA LEU A 160 4.20 15.26 11.50
C LEU A 160 5.51 15.51 10.75
N THR A 161 6.55 15.84 11.52
CA THR A 161 7.90 16.11 11.05
C THR A 161 8.83 14.90 11.29
N TYR A 162 10.10 15.02 10.84
CA TYR A 162 11.13 14.01 11.13
C TYR A 162 11.37 13.90 12.64
N GLU A 163 11.47 15.04 13.33
CA GLU A 163 11.69 15.08 14.79
C GLU A 163 10.54 14.44 15.57
N ASP A 164 9.27 14.68 15.13
CA ASP A 164 8.11 14.02 15.72
C ASP A 164 8.18 12.49 15.54
N GLY A 165 8.80 12.01 14.48
CA GLY A 165 9.02 10.59 14.25
C GLY A 165 10.09 9.99 15.15
N VAL A 166 11.22 10.68 15.31
CA VAL A 166 12.34 10.23 16.16
C VAL A 166 11.95 10.23 17.64
N THR A 167 11.23 11.26 18.07
CA THR A 167 10.82 11.44 19.50
C THR A 167 9.43 10.86 19.79
N ALA A 168 8.85 10.09 18.85
CA ALA A 168 7.50 9.59 18.97
C ALA A 168 7.28 8.72 20.23
N PRO A 169 6.10 8.79 20.85
CA PRO A 169 5.81 7.98 22.03
C PRO A 169 5.63 6.48 21.72
N ASN A 170 5.50 6.12 20.45
CA ASN A 170 5.39 4.74 19.98
C ASN A 170 5.62 4.63 18.46
N ALA A 171 5.86 3.40 18.01
CA ALA A 171 6.13 3.11 16.60
C ALA A 171 4.98 3.48 15.64
N ALA A 172 3.73 3.53 16.10
CA ALA A 172 2.61 3.93 15.25
C ALA A 172 2.64 5.44 14.89
N VAL A 173 3.09 6.29 15.81
CA VAL A 173 3.32 7.72 15.53
C VAL A 173 4.54 7.90 14.63
N ALA A 174 5.64 7.20 14.94
CA ALA A 174 6.85 7.22 14.12
C ALA A 174 6.58 6.74 12.68
N TYR A 175 5.78 5.69 12.51
CA TYR A 175 5.35 5.23 11.18
C TYR A 175 4.60 6.32 10.41
N ARG A 176 3.65 7.03 11.04
CA ARG A 176 2.95 8.15 10.37
C ARG A 176 3.91 9.25 9.94
N ALA A 177 4.81 9.65 10.83
CA ALA A 177 5.85 10.62 10.53
C ALA A 177 6.77 10.15 9.39
N SER A 178 7.20 8.88 9.41
CA SER A 178 8.05 8.30 8.37
C SER A 178 7.38 8.36 6.98
N LYS A 179 6.08 8.08 6.91
CA LYS A 179 5.33 8.18 5.65
C LYS A 179 5.17 9.62 5.17
N THR A 180 4.87 10.55 6.08
CA THR A 180 4.79 11.98 5.76
C THR A 180 6.11 12.48 5.18
N VAL A 181 7.19 12.27 5.91
CA VAL A 181 8.51 12.82 5.54
C VAL A 181 9.09 12.13 4.31
N ALA A 182 8.92 10.80 4.16
CA ALA A 182 9.38 10.08 2.98
C ALA A 182 8.75 10.61 1.69
N GLU A 183 7.45 10.92 1.70
CA GLU A 183 6.76 11.51 0.55
C GLU A 183 7.21 12.94 0.28
N GLN A 184 7.32 13.78 1.32
CA GLN A 184 7.82 15.15 1.19
C GLN A 184 9.24 15.19 0.61
N VAL A 185 10.11 14.29 1.06
CA VAL A 185 11.49 14.19 0.55
C VAL A 185 11.49 13.71 -0.90
N ALA A 186 10.60 12.81 -1.30
CA ALA A 186 10.49 12.38 -2.69
C ALA A 186 10.07 13.54 -3.61
N TRP A 187 9.08 14.33 -3.23
CA TRP A 187 8.66 15.51 -3.98
C TRP A 187 9.74 16.59 -4.02
N LYS A 188 10.41 16.83 -2.88
CA LYS A 188 11.55 17.77 -2.83
C LYS A 188 12.66 17.31 -3.76
N TRP A 189 13.00 16.02 -3.78
CA TRP A 189 14.01 15.46 -4.66
C TRP A 189 13.66 15.74 -6.14
N MET A 190 12.40 15.54 -6.55
CA MET A 190 11.95 15.86 -7.91
C MET A 190 12.11 17.34 -8.24
N ASN A 191 11.77 18.24 -7.32
CA ASN A 191 11.92 19.69 -7.50
C ASN A 191 13.39 20.12 -7.62
N ASP A 192 14.28 19.50 -6.83
CA ASP A 192 15.73 19.77 -6.85
C ASP A 192 16.41 19.16 -8.11
N ASN A 193 15.74 18.22 -8.80
CA ASN A 193 16.27 17.52 -9.97
C ASN A 193 15.36 17.67 -11.20
N PRO A 194 15.11 18.89 -11.70
CA PRO A 194 14.17 19.14 -12.81
C PRO A 194 14.61 18.50 -14.14
N SER A 195 15.88 18.08 -14.25
CA SER A 195 16.41 17.34 -15.40
C SER A 195 16.21 15.83 -15.34
N ALA A 196 15.55 15.30 -14.29
CA ALA A 196 15.20 13.89 -14.22
C ALA A 196 14.28 13.52 -15.41
N GLN A 197 14.60 12.41 -16.09
CA GLN A 197 13.88 11.99 -17.30
C GLN A 197 12.62 11.16 -17.00
N PHE A 198 12.17 11.16 -15.74
CA PHE A 198 10.98 10.48 -15.27
C PHE A 198 10.09 11.42 -14.46
N ASP A 199 8.84 11.06 -14.34
CA ASP A 199 7.91 11.70 -13.42
C ASP A 199 7.64 10.81 -12.18
N LEU A 200 7.07 11.42 -11.14
CA LEU A 200 6.69 10.78 -9.89
C LEU A 200 5.17 10.78 -9.77
N VAL A 201 4.60 9.65 -9.36
CA VAL A 201 3.21 9.52 -8.90
C VAL A 201 3.24 9.06 -7.46
N SER A 202 2.50 9.70 -6.57
CA SER A 202 2.35 9.24 -5.19
C SER A 202 0.97 8.64 -4.97
N LEU A 203 0.93 7.39 -4.50
CA LEU A 203 -0.29 6.69 -4.12
C LEU A 203 -0.36 6.54 -2.60
N ASN A 204 -1.44 7.01 -2.00
CA ASN A 204 -1.66 7.04 -0.56
C ASN A 204 -2.83 6.13 -0.16
N PRO A 205 -2.64 4.81 -0.09
CA PRO A 205 -3.70 3.89 0.29
C PRO A 205 -4.11 4.06 1.75
N ALA A 206 -5.41 3.96 1.98
CA ALA A 206 -6.05 3.81 3.27
C ALA A 206 -5.72 2.43 3.90
N MET A 207 -6.51 1.94 4.85
CA MET A 207 -6.38 0.59 5.37
C MET A 207 -6.68 -0.42 4.25
N VAL A 208 -5.67 -1.19 3.83
CA VAL A 208 -5.78 -2.09 2.68
C VAL A 208 -6.27 -3.46 3.13
N PHE A 209 -7.53 -3.76 2.88
CA PHE A 209 -8.12 -5.07 3.13
C PHE A 209 -8.18 -5.90 1.84
N GLY A 210 -8.31 -7.21 1.99
CA GLY A 210 -8.62 -8.09 0.87
C GLY A 210 -7.97 -9.47 0.95
N PRO A 211 -8.36 -10.37 0.04
CA PRO A 211 -7.84 -11.74 0.02
C PRO A 211 -6.35 -11.75 -0.34
N TRP A 212 -5.64 -12.80 0.06
CA TRP A 212 -4.31 -13.11 -0.46
C TRP A 212 -4.42 -13.82 -1.81
N LEU A 213 -3.35 -13.78 -2.58
CA LEU A 213 -3.24 -14.67 -3.74
C LEU A 213 -3.27 -16.13 -3.28
N GLU A 214 -3.77 -17.00 -4.14
CA GLU A 214 -3.68 -18.44 -3.91
C GLU A 214 -2.21 -18.85 -3.71
N GLY A 215 -1.94 -19.65 -2.66
CA GLY A 215 -0.57 -20.01 -2.27
C GLY A 215 0.14 -19.00 -1.34
N ALA A 216 -0.43 -17.80 -1.12
CA ALA A 216 0.09 -16.81 -0.17
C ALA A 216 -0.78 -16.67 1.10
N ILE A 217 -1.81 -17.51 1.25
CA ILE A 217 -2.72 -17.47 2.40
C ILE A 217 -1.93 -17.85 3.66
N PRO A 218 -1.92 -17.00 4.70
CA PRO A 218 -1.22 -17.30 5.94
C PRO A 218 -1.76 -18.55 6.64
N GLY A 219 -0.87 -19.34 7.21
CA GLY A 219 -1.26 -20.56 7.94
C GLY A 219 -1.73 -20.32 9.37
N SER A 220 -1.48 -19.12 9.93
CA SER A 220 -1.86 -18.77 11.30
C SER A 220 -2.18 -17.28 11.46
N PRO A 221 -2.92 -16.90 12.53
CA PRO A 221 -3.28 -15.51 12.80
C PRO A 221 -2.09 -14.57 12.97
N GLU A 222 -0.95 -15.06 13.47
CA GLU A 222 0.26 -14.27 13.70
C GLU A 222 0.87 -13.78 12.38
N GLN A 223 0.71 -14.57 11.32
CA GLN A 223 1.26 -14.29 9.98
C GLN A 223 0.40 -13.32 9.15
N LEU A 224 -0.80 -12.98 9.63
CA LEU A 224 -1.67 -12.04 8.94
C LEU A 224 -1.01 -10.66 8.82
N ASN A 225 -1.20 -9.99 7.69
CA ASN A 225 -0.85 -8.59 7.57
C ASN A 225 -1.74 -7.73 8.49
N THR A 226 -1.21 -6.59 8.92
CA THR A 226 -1.80 -5.75 9.97
C THR A 226 -3.27 -5.40 9.73
N SER A 227 -3.64 -5.05 8.50
CA SER A 227 -5.02 -4.69 8.18
C SER A 227 -5.97 -5.88 8.26
N ASN A 228 -5.63 -7.02 7.67
CA ASN A 228 -6.47 -8.22 7.74
C ASN A 228 -6.54 -8.82 9.16
N LYS A 229 -5.53 -8.60 10.02
CA LYS A 229 -5.62 -8.90 11.46
C LYS A 229 -6.79 -8.19 12.15
N ILE A 230 -7.12 -6.98 11.73
CA ILE A 230 -8.27 -6.23 12.28
C ILE A 230 -9.56 -6.99 11.96
N VAL A 231 -9.73 -7.38 10.69
CA VAL A 231 -10.92 -8.14 10.25
C VAL A 231 -10.98 -9.49 10.97
N TYR A 232 -9.85 -10.21 11.04
CA TYR A 232 -9.78 -11.50 11.75
C TYR A 232 -10.14 -11.37 13.23
N GLY A 233 -9.59 -10.36 13.92
CA GLY A 233 -9.90 -10.10 15.33
C GLY A 233 -11.38 -9.83 15.59
N ILE A 234 -12.07 -9.21 14.62
CA ILE A 234 -13.52 -9.01 14.71
C ILE A 234 -14.26 -10.34 14.52
N ILE A 235 -13.99 -11.07 13.43
CA ILE A 235 -14.78 -12.24 13.05
C ILE A 235 -14.51 -13.48 13.90
N SER A 236 -13.40 -13.52 14.63
CA SER A 236 -13.00 -14.63 15.50
C SER A 236 -13.40 -14.48 16.97
N ALA A 237 -14.04 -13.37 17.34
CA ALA A 237 -14.35 -13.05 18.74
C ALA A 237 -15.47 -13.90 19.37
N GLY A 238 -16.18 -14.70 18.56
CA GLY A 238 -17.35 -15.48 19.01
C GLY A 238 -18.64 -14.66 19.01
N GLU A 239 -19.79 -15.32 19.01
CA GLU A 239 -21.11 -14.66 18.81
C GLU A 239 -21.39 -13.55 19.83
N GLU A 240 -21.04 -13.77 21.08
CA GLU A 240 -21.23 -12.82 22.19
C GLU A 240 -19.95 -12.01 22.49
N GLY A 241 -18.92 -12.17 21.65
CA GLY A 241 -17.66 -11.45 21.82
C GLY A 241 -17.80 -9.94 21.53
N PRO A 242 -16.92 -9.11 22.11
CA PRO A 242 -16.99 -7.67 21.90
C PRO A 242 -16.52 -7.29 20.50
N ILE A 243 -17.17 -6.28 19.92
CA ILE A 243 -16.66 -5.59 18.73
C ILE A 243 -15.89 -4.36 19.20
N PRO A 244 -14.58 -4.27 18.95
CA PRO A 244 -13.80 -3.12 19.39
C PRO A 244 -14.22 -1.85 18.63
N PRO A 245 -14.04 -0.64 19.21
CA PRO A 245 -14.30 0.60 18.51
C PRO A 245 -13.40 0.75 17.27
N THR A 246 -13.94 1.39 16.23
CA THR A 246 -13.22 1.64 14.98
C THR A 246 -12.19 2.74 15.19
N ARG A 247 -10.91 2.46 14.93
CA ARG A 247 -9.82 3.44 15.11
C ARG A 247 -9.27 4.03 13.81
N GLY A 248 -9.46 3.34 12.69
CA GLY A 248 -9.00 3.77 11.36
C GLY A 248 -10.12 3.56 10.36
N PRO A 249 -11.07 4.51 10.25
CA PRO A 249 -12.37 4.28 9.58
C PRO A 249 -12.30 4.26 8.06
N VAL A 250 -11.14 4.39 7.45
CA VAL A 250 -10.98 4.50 5.99
C VAL A 250 -10.32 3.25 5.43
N TRP A 251 -10.85 2.73 4.32
CA TRP A 251 -10.40 1.49 3.73
C TRP A 251 -10.33 1.54 2.20
N VAL A 252 -9.61 0.56 1.63
CA VAL A 252 -9.56 0.27 0.20
C VAL A 252 -9.26 -1.22 0.00
N SER A 253 -9.69 -1.81 -1.12
CA SER A 253 -9.36 -3.20 -1.46
C SER A 253 -7.92 -3.30 -2.00
N VAL A 254 -7.25 -4.42 -1.72
CA VAL A 254 -5.89 -4.68 -2.26
C VAL A 254 -5.90 -4.76 -3.78
N GLU A 255 -6.98 -5.27 -4.37
CA GLU A 255 -7.14 -5.38 -5.82
C GLU A 255 -7.27 -3.99 -6.45
N ASP A 256 -8.03 -3.09 -5.84
CA ASP A 256 -8.15 -1.69 -6.28
C ASP A 256 -6.80 -0.95 -6.13
N VAL A 257 -6.06 -1.22 -5.07
CA VAL A 257 -4.71 -0.66 -4.90
C VAL A 257 -3.78 -1.16 -6.01
N ALA A 258 -3.80 -2.45 -6.34
CA ALA A 258 -3.01 -2.99 -7.45
C ALA A 258 -3.43 -2.39 -8.80
N LEU A 259 -4.74 -2.23 -9.03
CA LEU A 259 -5.27 -1.57 -10.23
C LEU A 259 -4.81 -0.10 -10.31
N ALA A 260 -4.83 0.64 -9.19
CA ALA A 260 -4.35 2.01 -9.13
C ALA A 260 -2.86 2.12 -9.51
N HIS A 261 -2.01 1.17 -9.06
CA HIS A 261 -0.60 1.11 -9.46
C HIS A 261 -0.44 0.88 -10.97
N LEU A 262 -1.21 -0.04 -11.54
CA LEU A 262 -1.21 -0.29 -12.98
C LEU A 262 -1.66 0.95 -13.75
N ARG A 263 -2.76 1.58 -13.34
CA ARG A 263 -3.29 2.78 -14.00
C ARG A 263 -2.32 3.97 -13.88
N ALA A 264 -1.64 4.09 -12.75
CA ALA A 264 -0.62 5.13 -12.53
C ALA A 264 0.53 5.06 -13.55
N ILE A 265 0.89 3.89 -14.06
CA ILE A 265 1.89 3.77 -15.14
C ILE A 265 1.29 3.88 -16.54
N GLN A 266 0.01 3.61 -16.72
CA GLN A 266 -0.67 3.64 -18.03
C GLN A 266 -1.21 5.00 -18.41
N VAL A 267 -1.73 5.77 -17.44
CA VAL A 267 -2.36 7.07 -17.66
C VAL A 267 -1.27 8.16 -17.75
N PRO A 268 -1.11 8.82 -18.91
CA PRO A 268 -0.08 9.87 -19.06
C PRO A 268 -0.21 10.99 -18.02
N GLU A 269 -1.43 11.44 -17.78
CA GLU A 269 -1.78 12.57 -16.91
C GLU A 269 -1.57 12.27 -15.42
N ALA A 270 -1.31 11.02 -15.05
CA ALA A 270 -1.00 10.65 -13.66
C ALA A 270 0.37 11.17 -13.20
N GLY A 271 1.28 11.49 -14.14
CA GLY A 271 2.61 12.00 -13.82
C GLY A 271 2.58 13.33 -13.10
N GLY A 272 3.27 13.45 -11.98
CA GLY A 272 3.28 14.63 -11.13
C GLY A 272 2.15 14.70 -10.11
N GLU A 273 1.27 13.71 -10.08
CA GLU A 273 0.06 13.73 -9.26
C GLU A 273 0.21 12.92 -7.96
N ARG A 274 -0.60 13.32 -6.98
CA ARG A 274 -0.74 12.69 -5.66
C ARG A 274 -2.16 12.18 -5.50
N TYR A 275 -2.34 10.90 -5.23
CA TYR A 275 -3.65 10.25 -5.16
C TYR A 275 -3.93 9.66 -3.77
N LEU A 276 -5.15 9.85 -3.28
CA LEU A 276 -5.70 9.13 -2.13
C LEU A 276 -6.42 7.88 -2.65
N LEU A 277 -6.00 6.69 -2.19
CA LEU A 277 -6.67 5.44 -2.50
C LEU A 277 -7.58 5.06 -1.33
N ALA A 278 -8.87 5.38 -1.45
CA ALA A 278 -9.85 5.11 -0.41
C ALA A 278 -11.22 4.84 -1.06
N ALA A 279 -11.76 3.65 -0.81
CA ALA A 279 -13.09 3.27 -1.29
C ALA A 279 -14.22 3.91 -0.46
N GLY A 280 -13.91 4.31 0.77
CA GLY A 280 -14.85 4.94 1.66
C GLY A 280 -14.51 4.76 3.14
N VAL A 281 -15.48 5.04 3.98
CA VAL A 281 -15.41 4.80 5.43
C VAL A 281 -16.12 3.50 5.78
N TYR A 282 -15.69 2.88 6.88
CA TYR A 282 -16.31 1.68 7.45
C TYR A 282 -16.34 1.77 8.97
N CYS A 283 -17.09 0.89 9.61
CA CYS A 283 -16.93 0.62 11.04
C CYS A 283 -16.84 -0.89 11.32
N ASN A 284 -16.27 -1.22 12.48
CA ASN A 284 -16.06 -2.62 12.87
C ASN A 284 -17.38 -3.40 12.98
N GLN A 285 -18.48 -2.74 13.39
CA GLN A 285 -19.82 -3.35 13.38
C GLN A 285 -20.27 -3.70 11.96
N GLU A 286 -19.98 -2.86 10.98
CA GLU A 286 -20.34 -3.13 9.58
C GLU A 286 -19.60 -4.35 9.03
N ILE A 287 -18.30 -4.51 9.38
CA ILE A 287 -17.54 -5.74 9.05
C ILE A 287 -18.24 -6.97 9.66
N ALA A 288 -18.62 -6.90 10.94
CA ALA A 288 -19.33 -8.02 11.59
C ALA A 288 -20.68 -8.33 10.93
N ASP A 289 -21.47 -7.30 10.60
CA ASP A 289 -22.77 -7.45 9.94
C ASP A 289 -22.64 -8.15 8.58
N ILE A 290 -21.70 -7.68 7.74
CA ILE A 290 -21.41 -8.25 6.43
C ILE A 290 -20.92 -9.69 6.59
N ALA A 291 -19.95 -9.92 7.48
CA ALA A 291 -19.40 -11.23 7.72
C ALA A 291 -20.49 -12.23 8.19
N ARG A 292 -21.37 -11.83 9.11
CA ARG A 292 -22.51 -12.66 9.55
C ARG A 292 -23.50 -12.98 8.43
N LYS A 293 -23.69 -12.05 7.48
CA LYS A 293 -24.58 -12.25 6.32
C LYS A 293 -24.05 -13.33 5.37
N ILE A 294 -22.72 -13.36 5.14
CA ILE A 294 -22.10 -14.22 4.14
C ILE A 294 -21.46 -15.50 4.71
N ALA A 295 -21.23 -15.60 6.03
CA ALA A 295 -20.50 -16.69 6.67
C ALA A 295 -21.25 -18.05 6.70
N GLY A 296 -22.53 -18.10 6.35
CA GLY A 296 -23.30 -19.34 6.35
C GLY A 296 -23.25 -20.08 7.70
N LYS A 297 -22.72 -21.30 7.71
CA LYS A 297 -22.59 -22.15 8.92
C LYS A 297 -21.66 -21.56 10.00
N TYR A 298 -20.78 -20.65 9.64
CA TYR A 298 -19.84 -20.02 10.58
C TYR A 298 -20.41 -18.78 11.28
N LYS A 299 -21.65 -18.39 10.99
CA LYS A 299 -22.29 -17.18 11.53
C LYS A 299 -22.17 -17.05 13.05
N ASN A 300 -22.29 -18.15 13.79
CA ASN A 300 -22.23 -18.15 15.26
C ASN A 300 -20.80 -18.02 15.83
N LYS A 301 -19.77 -17.96 14.97
CA LYS A 301 -18.40 -17.63 15.37
C LYS A 301 -18.12 -16.13 15.32
N ILE A 302 -19.00 -15.36 14.68
CA ILE A 302 -18.84 -13.94 14.41
C ILE A 302 -19.70 -13.14 15.38
N PRO A 303 -19.17 -12.11 16.03
CA PRO A 303 -19.89 -11.35 17.04
C PRO A 303 -21.14 -10.67 16.45
N ARG A 304 -22.19 -10.62 17.26
CA ARG A 304 -23.43 -9.94 16.91
C ARG A 304 -23.33 -8.43 17.11
N GLY A 305 -22.75 -8.02 18.21
CA GLY A 305 -22.67 -6.62 18.62
C GLY A 305 -24.02 -5.92 18.55
N SER A 306 -24.04 -4.74 17.94
CA SER A 306 -25.26 -3.91 17.72
C SER A 306 -25.57 -3.83 16.22
N PRO A 307 -26.29 -4.80 15.62
CA PRO A 307 -26.52 -4.86 14.19
C PRO A 307 -27.10 -3.57 13.62
N GLY A 308 -26.53 -3.11 12.50
CA GLY A 308 -26.96 -1.89 11.83
C GLY A 308 -26.39 -0.59 12.43
N LEU A 309 -25.69 -0.65 13.56
CA LEU A 309 -24.97 0.54 14.05
C LEU A 309 -23.92 0.97 13.05
N ARG A 310 -23.87 2.26 12.75
CA ARG A 310 -22.87 2.89 11.86
C ARG A 310 -22.28 4.11 12.55
N GLU A 311 -20.95 4.21 12.52
CA GLU A 311 -20.18 5.26 13.20
C GLU A 311 -19.75 6.38 12.23
N ALA A 312 -20.24 6.37 10.99
CA ALA A 312 -19.81 7.31 9.94
C ALA A 312 -19.93 8.79 10.31
N THR A 313 -20.88 9.12 11.20
CA THR A 313 -21.07 10.50 11.68
C THR A 313 -20.18 10.87 12.87
N THR A 314 -19.47 9.90 13.44
CA THR A 314 -18.63 10.10 14.63
C THR A 314 -17.18 10.40 14.30
N HIS A 315 -16.79 10.33 13.03
CA HIS A 315 -15.41 10.53 12.58
C HIS A 315 -15.34 11.23 11.22
N PHE A 316 -14.11 11.52 10.77
CA PHE A 316 -13.83 12.12 9.47
C PHE A 316 -14.24 11.19 8.31
N GLY A 317 -14.54 11.81 7.18
CA GLY A 317 -14.70 11.14 5.90
C GLY A 317 -13.51 11.34 4.97
N VAL A 318 -13.63 10.79 3.77
CA VAL A 318 -12.64 10.93 2.68
C VAL A 318 -13.34 11.24 1.38
N ASP A 319 -12.65 11.97 0.51
CA ASP A 319 -13.03 12.14 -0.89
C ASP A 319 -11.85 11.74 -1.79
N ALA A 320 -12.02 10.63 -2.50
CA ALA A 320 -11.08 10.10 -3.48
C ALA A 320 -11.61 10.20 -4.92
N SER A 321 -12.57 11.06 -5.18
CA SER A 321 -13.18 11.25 -6.50
C SER A 321 -12.17 11.71 -7.57
N GLU A 322 -11.21 12.57 -7.19
CA GLU A 322 -10.11 12.97 -8.07
C GLU A 322 -9.23 11.77 -8.49
N THR A 323 -9.05 10.79 -7.60
CA THR A 323 -8.32 9.54 -7.91
C THR A 323 -9.10 8.69 -8.91
N GLN A 324 -10.41 8.50 -8.68
CA GLN A 324 -11.25 7.74 -9.60
C GLN A 324 -11.21 8.33 -11.00
N LYS A 325 -11.39 9.64 -11.10
CA LYS A 325 -11.35 10.37 -12.39
C LYS A 325 -9.95 10.33 -13.00
N GLY A 326 -8.90 10.62 -12.24
CA GLY A 326 -7.53 10.74 -12.73
C GLY A 326 -6.92 9.42 -13.18
N LEU A 327 -7.25 8.31 -12.51
CA LEU A 327 -6.77 6.99 -12.86
C LEU A 327 -7.78 6.16 -13.67
N GLY A 328 -9.04 6.62 -13.81
CA GLY A 328 -10.09 5.89 -14.50
C GLY A 328 -10.41 4.56 -13.82
N ILE A 329 -10.63 4.58 -12.50
CA ILE A 329 -10.92 3.40 -11.68
C ILE A 329 -12.23 3.58 -10.92
N GLU A 330 -12.85 2.46 -10.57
CA GLU A 330 -14.00 2.40 -9.68
C GLU A 330 -13.65 1.52 -8.49
N TRP A 331 -14.10 1.91 -7.30
CA TRP A 331 -13.82 1.15 -6.08
C TRP A 331 -14.78 -0.02 -5.92
N GLN A 332 -14.26 -1.14 -5.47
CA GLN A 332 -15.09 -2.27 -5.04
C GLN A 332 -15.89 -1.89 -3.79
N SER A 333 -17.08 -2.48 -3.62
CA SER A 333 -17.83 -2.37 -2.38
C SER A 333 -17.18 -3.20 -1.25
N LEU A 334 -17.40 -2.77 0.00
CA LEU A 334 -16.91 -3.49 1.19
C LEU A 334 -17.42 -4.94 1.22
N GLU A 335 -18.66 -5.18 0.80
CA GLU A 335 -19.26 -6.52 0.75
C GLU A 335 -18.56 -7.43 -0.28
N VAL A 336 -18.19 -6.91 -1.45
CA VAL A 336 -17.45 -7.67 -2.49
C VAL A 336 -16.07 -8.05 -1.96
N MET A 337 -15.31 -7.09 -1.43
CA MET A 337 -14.00 -7.34 -0.84
C MET A 337 -14.08 -8.36 0.30
N MET A 338 -15.05 -8.18 1.23
CA MET A 338 -15.25 -9.08 2.36
C MET A 338 -15.60 -10.51 1.93
N SER A 339 -16.32 -10.68 0.83
CA SER A 339 -16.68 -12.02 0.32
C SER A 339 -15.44 -12.82 -0.07
N GLY A 340 -14.45 -12.19 -0.69
CA GLY A 340 -13.16 -12.82 -1.03
C GLY A 340 -12.31 -13.11 0.21
N LEU A 341 -12.21 -12.13 1.12
CA LEU A 341 -11.36 -12.22 2.30
C LEU A 341 -11.90 -13.23 3.34
N LEU A 342 -13.20 -13.22 3.60
CA LEU A 342 -13.81 -14.01 4.67
C LEU A 342 -13.62 -15.51 4.45
N SER A 343 -13.72 -15.99 3.20
CA SER A 343 -13.52 -17.42 2.89
C SER A 343 -12.14 -17.91 3.34
N GLN A 344 -11.11 -17.09 3.15
CA GLN A 344 -9.74 -17.40 3.56
C GLN A 344 -9.54 -17.30 5.08
N LEU A 345 -10.07 -16.23 5.70
CA LEU A 345 -9.93 -16.03 7.14
C LEU A 345 -10.61 -17.10 7.99
N LEU A 346 -11.74 -17.67 7.53
CA LEU A 346 -12.46 -18.71 8.25
C LEU A 346 -11.74 -20.07 8.22
N GLU A 347 -10.77 -20.27 7.36
CA GLU A 347 -9.94 -21.47 7.25
C GLU A 347 -8.67 -21.40 8.10
N ILE A 348 -8.27 -20.20 8.55
CA ILE A 348 -7.11 -19.99 9.41
C ILE A 348 -7.38 -20.55 10.81
N LYS A 349 -6.44 -21.36 11.32
CA LYS A 349 -6.56 -22.11 12.58
C LYS A 349 -5.77 -21.46 13.71
#